data_22bd587b22c7ed4736567d62ef79cb40
#
_entry.id   22bd587b22c7ed4736567d62ef79cb40
#
_cell.length_a   1.000
_cell.length_b   1.000
_cell.length_c   1.000
_cell.angle_alpha   90.00
_cell.angle_beta   90.00
_cell.angle_gamma   90.00
#
_symmetry.space_group_name_H-M   'P 1'
#
loop_
_entity.id
_entity.type
_entity.pdbx_description
1 polymer ?
#
loop_
_entity_poly.entity_id
_entity_poly.type
_entity_poly.pdbx_seq_one_letter_code
_entity_poly.pdbx_strand_id
1 'polypeptide(L)'
;MRRTIETPGGPLSYELTRKAVKNLNFRLLPGGELAVSAPRRVLPEQVDALVRQKTDWVERARRRQETRRTAADGQGVWLLGERLRLTVVPGERDGFAAGVGVLILTLRPGDDQEERWLALVKAFLEQEGREVLPASLCRMHRLVEPLGVPFPKMTTRWAVARWGSCAHREGRISINKALVCVPPSCVDSVSYTHLAP
;
A
#
# COMPACT_ATOMS: atom_id res chain seq x y z
N MET A 1 -24.35 -0.76 -7.03
CA MET A 1 -25.58 -0.32 -6.32
C MET A 1 -25.15 0.23 -4.97
N ARG A 2 -25.41 1.50 -4.71
CA ARG A 2 -25.07 2.14 -3.41
C ARG A 2 -26.15 1.82 -2.39
N ARG A 3 -25.76 1.43 -1.17
CA ARG A 3 -26.62 1.13 -0.03
C ARG A 3 -26.12 1.86 1.21
N THR A 4 -27.02 2.22 2.09
CA THR A 4 -26.70 2.83 3.38
C THR A 4 -27.42 2.04 4.48
N ILE A 5 -26.71 1.73 5.54
CA ILE A 5 -27.24 1.02 6.71
C ILE A 5 -26.95 1.83 7.97
N GLU A 6 -27.86 1.74 8.94
CA GLU A 6 -27.61 2.30 10.27
C GLU A 6 -26.73 1.37 11.09
N THR A 7 -25.72 1.93 11.75
CA THR A 7 -24.79 1.23 12.63
C THR A 7 -24.66 1.99 13.96
N PRO A 8 -24.13 1.38 15.02
CA PRO A 8 -23.88 2.08 16.28
C PRO A 8 -23.00 3.32 16.17
N GLY A 9 -22.12 3.37 15.16
CA GLY A 9 -21.26 4.52 14.84
C GLY A 9 -21.87 5.52 13.85
N GLY A 10 -23.16 5.40 13.50
CA GLY A 10 -23.87 6.23 12.54
C GLY A 10 -24.09 5.55 11.18
N PRO A 11 -24.59 6.27 10.18
CA PRO A 11 -24.89 5.71 8.87
C PRO A 11 -23.62 5.29 8.12
N LEU A 12 -23.58 4.03 7.67
CA LEU A 12 -22.51 3.47 6.88
C LEU A 12 -22.98 3.21 5.45
N SER A 13 -22.43 3.95 4.50
CA SER A 13 -22.67 3.74 3.06
C SER A 13 -21.65 2.78 2.47
N TYR A 14 -22.10 1.92 1.57
CA TYR A 14 -21.22 1.02 0.83
C TYR A 14 -21.72 0.75 -0.59
N GLU A 15 -20.80 0.37 -1.47
CA GLU A 15 -21.12 -0.02 -2.84
C GLU A 15 -21.23 -1.55 -2.95
N LEU A 16 -22.42 -2.05 -3.28
CA LEU A 16 -22.67 -3.46 -3.52
C LEU A 16 -22.54 -3.80 -5.00
N THR A 17 -21.61 -4.71 -5.33
CA THR A 17 -21.45 -5.29 -6.66
C THR A 17 -21.74 -6.78 -6.62
N ARG A 18 -22.65 -7.25 -7.46
CA ARG A 18 -22.97 -8.69 -7.61
C ARG A 18 -22.11 -9.31 -8.70
N LYS A 19 -21.30 -10.30 -8.31
CA LYS A 19 -20.33 -10.97 -9.20
C LYS A 19 -20.45 -12.50 -9.06
N ALA A 20 -19.87 -13.23 -10.02
CA ALA A 20 -19.69 -14.67 -9.93
C ALA A 20 -18.51 -15.01 -8.99
N VAL A 21 -18.70 -14.74 -7.68
CA VAL A 21 -17.71 -15.04 -6.62
C VAL A 21 -18.30 -16.07 -5.66
N LYS A 22 -17.45 -16.87 -5.00
CA LYS A 22 -17.88 -17.89 -4.01
C LYS A 22 -18.23 -17.24 -2.65
N ASN A 23 -17.49 -16.22 -2.24
CA ASN A 23 -17.59 -15.60 -0.91
C ASN A 23 -17.86 -14.09 -1.03
N LEU A 24 -18.38 -13.49 0.05
CA LEU A 24 -18.43 -12.04 0.18
C LEU A 24 -17.02 -11.48 0.38
N ASN A 25 -16.69 -10.45 -0.38
CA ASN A 25 -15.42 -9.73 -0.24
C ASN A 25 -15.69 -8.28 0.14
N PHE A 26 -15.07 -7.85 1.22
CA PHE A 26 -15.11 -6.49 1.72
C PHE A 26 -13.80 -5.78 1.37
N ARG A 27 -13.86 -4.63 0.74
CA ARG A 27 -12.69 -3.85 0.36
C ARG A 27 -12.94 -2.39 0.72
N LEU A 28 -11.99 -1.79 1.43
CA LEU A 28 -11.97 -0.34 1.61
C LEU A 28 -11.20 0.28 0.43
N LEU A 29 -11.85 1.20 -0.28
CA LEU A 29 -11.25 1.94 -1.40
C LEU A 29 -10.33 3.06 -0.87
N PRO A 30 -9.42 3.60 -1.69
CA PRO A 30 -8.51 4.66 -1.27
C PRO A 30 -9.19 5.89 -0.66
N GLY A 31 -10.41 6.22 -1.08
CA GLY A 31 -11.24 7.29 -0.54
C GLY A 31 -11.95 6.97 0.79
N GLY A 32 -11.74 5.77 1.39
CA GLY A 32 -12.43 5.35 2.62
C GLY A 32 -13.84 4.78 2.37
N GLU A 33 -14.25 4.65 1.13
CA GLU A 33 -15.52 4.03 0.73
C GLU A 33 -15.44 2.51 0.86
N LEU A 34 -16.50 1.89 1.39
CA LEU A 34 -16.61 0.44 1.50
C LEU A 34 -17.21 -0.14 0.22
N ALA A 35 -16.47 -1.00 -0.47
CA ALA A 35 -16.94 -1.80 -1.60
C ALA A 35 -17.16 -3.26 -1.15
N VAL A 36 -18.32 -3.80 -1.44
CA VAL A 36 -18.70 -5.19 -1.13
C VAL A 36 -19.01 -5.92 -2.42
N SER A 37 -18.30 -7.03 -2.68
CA SER A 37 -18.62 -7.95 -3.76
C SER A 37 -19.33 -9.17 -3.19
N ALA A 38 -20.51 -9.48 -3.69
CA ALA A 38 -21.34 -10.58 -3.21
C ALA A 38 -21.72 -11.56 -4.35
N PRO A 39 -21.89 -12.87 -4.05
CA PRO A 39 -22.47 -13.83 -4.97
C PRO A 39 -23.88 -13.39 -5.39
N ARG A 40 -24.27 -13.70 -6.62
CA ARG A 40 -25.61 -13.34 -7.14
C ARG A 40 -26.79 -13.93 -6.32
N ARG A 41 -26.56 -15.05 -5.64
CA ARG A 41 -27.56 -15.75 -4.82
C ARG A 41 -27.82 -15.12 -3.44
N VAL A 42 -26.94 -14.25 -2.95
CA VAL A 42 -27.06 -13.61 -1.62
C VAL A 42 -27.98 -12.40 -1.73
N LEU A 43 -29.00 -12.33 -0.89
CA LEU A 43 -29.91 -11.20 -0.88
C LEU A 43 -29.25 -9.93 -0.32
N PRO A 44 -29.63 -8.73 -0.81
CA PRO A 44 -29.06 -7.47 -0.30
C PRO A 44 -29.18 -7.30 1.22
N GLU A 45 -30.28 -7.73 1.81
CA GLU A 45 -30.56 -7.65 3.25
C GLU A 45 -29.59 -8.53 4.06
N GLN A 46 -29.21 -9.66 3.52
CA GLN A 46 -28.18 -10.54 4.13
C GLN A 46 -26.80 -9.88 4.07
N VAL A 47 -26.50 -9.15 2.99
CA VAL A 47 -25.28 -8.36 2.89
C VAL A 47 -25.27 -7.24 3.91
N ASP A 48 -26.40 -6.50 4.07
CA ASP A 48 -26.54 -5.45 5.08
C ASP A 48 -26.26 -5.98 6.50
N ALA A 49 -26.78 -7.15 6.85
CA ALA A 49 -26.55 -7.77 8.16
C ALA A 49 -25.06 -8.09 8.38
N LEU A 50 -24.38 -8.60 7.36
CA LEU A 50 -22.94 -8.90 7.43
C LEU A 50 -22.08 -7.63 7.45
N VAL A 51 -22.49 -6.55 6.77
CA VAL A 51 -21.82 -5.25 6.84
C VAL A 51 -21.93 -4.69 8.26
N ARG A 52 -23.11 -4.79 8.93
CA ARG A 52 -23.29 -4.38 10.34
C ARG A 52 -22.33 -5.11 11.28
N GLN A 53 -22.15 -6.43 11.10
CA GLN A 53 -21.21 -7.22 11.91
C GLN A 53 -19.73 -6.84 11.66
N LYS A 54 -19.44 -6.21 10.53
CA LYS A 54 -18.06 -5.80 10.15
C LYS A 54 -17.76 -4.33 10.44
N THR A 55 -18.65 -3.60 11.11
CA THR A 55 -18.47 -2.16 11.35
C THR A 55 -17.14 -1.85 12.03
N ASP A 56 -16.79 -2.57 13.10
CA ASP A 56 -15.51 -2.40 13.80
C ASP A 56 -14.30 -2.65 12.91
N TRP A 57 -14.41 -3.60 11.98
CA TRP A 57 -13.36 -3.85 11.00
C TRP A 57 -13.23 -2.68 10.02
N VAL A 58 -14.36 -2.14 9.55
CA VAL A 58 -14.38 -0.98 8.64
C VAL A 58 -13.75 0.23 9.31
N GLU A 59 -14.10 0.52 10.55
CA GLU A 59 -13.52 1.63 11.30
C GLU A 59 -12.03 1.47 11.53
N ARG A 60 -11.58 0.28 11.96
CA ARG A 60 -10.15 -0.01 12.09
C ARG A 60 -9.41 0.11 10.76
N ALA A 61 -10.02 -0.34 9.67
CA ALA A 61 -9.44 -0.24 8.34
C ALA A 61 -9.36 1.22 7.86
N ARG A 62 -10.37 2.05 8.14
CA ARG A 62 -10.37 3.50 7.87
C ARG A 62 -9.27 4.20 8.65
N ARG A 63 -9.17 3.98 9.97
CA ARG A 63 -8.10 4.54 10.82
C ARG A 63 -6.71 4.15 10.31
N ARG A 64 -6.50 2.88 9.92
CA ARG A 64 -5.23 2.43 9.32
C ARG A 64 -4.95 3.10 7.97
N GLN A 65 -5.98 3.36 7.19
CA GLN A 65 -5.83 4.05 5.91
C GLN A 65 -5.50 5.53 6.12
N GLU A 66 -6.11 6.16 7.11
CA GLU A 66 -5.83 7.54 7.50
C GLU A 66 -4.41 7.68 8.05
N THR A 67 -3.97 6.79 8.95
CA THR A 67 -2.57 6.73 9.41
C THR A 67 -1.59 6.49 8.25
N ARG A 68 -1.98 5.78 7.18
CA ARG A 68 -1.17 5.60 5.97
C ARG A 68 -1.18 6.83 5.05
N ARG A 69 -2.29 7.59 5.03
CA ARG A 69 -2.35 8.89 4.35
C ARG A 69 -1.44 9.92 5.01
N THR A 70 -1.36 9.90 6.35
CA THR A 70 -0.43 10.73 7.12
C THR A 70 1.04 10.33 6.99
N ALA A 71 1.37 9.21 6.33
CA ALA A 71 2.74 8.91 5.95
C ALA A 71 3.30 9.90 4.90
N ALA A 72 2.42 10.68 4.25
CA ALA A 72 2.76 11.82 3.41
C ALA A 72 1.84 12.99 3.81
N ASP A 73 2.00 13.50 5.03
CA ASP A 73 1.16 14.53 5.65
C ASP A 73 1.39 15.97 5.15
N GLY A 74 1.93 16.12 3.95
CA GLY A 74 2.31 17.43 3.39
C GLY A 74 3.53 18.07 4.09
N GLN A 75 4.02 17.48 5.19
CA GLN A 75 5.18 17.96 5.95
C GLN A 75 6.40 17.04 5.81
N GLY A 76 6.22 15.81 5.37
CA GLY A 76 7.35 14.88 5.22
C GLY A 76 7.00 13.55 4.54
N VAL A 77 8.04 12.87 4.08
CA VAL A 77 8.00 11.56 3.45
C VAL A 77 8.95 10.63 4.20
N TRP A 78 8.49 9.42 4.52
CA TRP A 78 9.34 8.41 5.12
C TRP A 78 10.17 7.70 4.06
N LEU A 79 11.49 7.65 4.27
CA LEU A 79 12.43 6.88 3.48
C LEU A 79 13.36 6.12 4.43
N LEU A 80 13.39 4.78 4.32
CA LEU A 80 14.23 3.89 5.13
C LEU A 80 14.13 4.12 6.65
N GLY A 81 12.94 4.52 7.11
CA GLY A 81 12.68 4.80 8.51
C GLY A 81 13.05 6.22 8.95
N GLU A 82 13.63 7.03 8.08
CA GLU A 82 13.90 8.44 8.33
C GLU A 82 12.85 9.32 7.69
N ARG A 83 12.53 10.44 8.33
CA ARG A 83 11.54 11.40 7.83
C ARG A 83 12.25 12.51 7.06
N LEU A 84 12.07 12.52 5.73
CA LEU A 84 12.49 13.63 4.88
C LEU A 84 11.48 14.76 4.99
N ARG A 85 11.95 16.00 5.18
CA ARG A 85 11.11 17.19 5.08
C ARG A 85 10.68 17.38 3.62
N LEU A 86 9.39 17.56 3.39
CA LEU A 86 8.85 17.84 2.07
C LEU A 86 8.79 19.35 1.84
N THR A 87 9.39 19.82 0.75
CA THR A 87 9.32 21.20 0.30
C THR A 87 8.76 21.25 -1.12
N VAL A 88 7.73 22.06 -1.33
CA VAL A 88 7.15 22.24 -2.66
C VAL A 88 7.56 23.63 -3.17
N VAL A 89 8.09 23.66 -4.39
CA VAL A 89 8.50 24.90 -5.06
C VAL A 89 7.80 25.02 -6.42
N PRO A 90 7.43 26.22 -6.85
CA PRO A 90 6.90 26.42 -8.20
C PRO A 90 8.00 26.24 -9.25
N GLY A 91 7.63 25.70 -10.42
CA GLY A 91 8.53 25.54 -11.55
C GLY A 91 7.81 25.34 -12.87
N GLU A 92 8.55 25.26 -13.94
CA GLU A 92 7.98 25.08 -15.29
C GLU A 92 7.56 23.63 -15.58
N ARG A 93 8.17 22.67 -14.89
CA ARG A 93 7.92 21.23 -15.04
C ARG A 93 7.81 20.56 -13.70
N ASP A 94 6.94 19.54 -13.62
CA ASP A 94 6.83 18.70 -12.44
C ASP A 94 8.09 17.83 -12.31
N GLY A 95 8.64 17.76 -11.10
CA GLY A 95 9.84 16.98 -10.82
C GLY A 95 10.13 16.87 -9.33
N PHE A 96 11.16 16.12 -9.00
CA PHE A 96 11.64 16.04 -7.61
C PHE A 96 13.16 15.98 -7.57
N ALA A 97 13.71 16.45 -6.46
CA ALA A 97 15.11 16.31 -6.09
C ALA A 97 15.21 15.94 -4.62
N ALA A 98 16.04 14.95 -4.30
CA ALA A 98 16.29 14.55 -2.93
C ALA A 98 17.66 15.08 -2.46
N GLY A 99 17.69 15.58 -1.23
CA GLY A 99 18.90 15.99 -0.51
C GLY A 99 18.95 15.36 0.87
N VAL A 100 19.93 15.73 1.66
CA VAL A 100 20.06 15.23 3.04
C VAL A 100 18.88 15.72 3.88
N GLY A 101 18.01 14.80 4.28
CA GLY A 101 16.85 15.09 5.12
C GLY A 101 15.73 15.90 4.44
N VAL A 102 15.78 16.10 3.11
CA VAL A 102 14.78 16.88 2.39
C VAL A 102 14.42 16.26 1.05
N LEU A 103 13.14 16.29 0.71
CA LEU A 103 12.61 16.01 -0.62
C LEU A 103 11.99 17.29 -1.17
N ILE A 104 12.53 17.80 -2.25
CA ILE A 104 12.02 18.99 -2.94
C ILE A 104 11.18 18.53 -4.12
N LEU A 105 9.93 18.95 -4.17
CA LEU A 105 9.05 18.75 -5.31
C LEU A 105 8.91 20.06 -6.07
N THR A 106 9.15 20.02 -7.37
CA THR A 106 8.87 21.13 -8.28
C THR A 106 7.52 20.87 -8.94
N LEU A 107 6.59 21.81 -8.80
CA LEU A 107 5.26 21.72 -9.41
C LEU A 107 5.00 22.94 -10.30
N ARG A 108 4.52 22.68 -11.51
CA ARG A 108 3.96 23.74 -12.35
C ARG A 108 2.63 24.25 -11.77
N PRO A 109 2.23 25.49 -12.00
CA PRO A 109 0.91 26.00 -11.60
C PRO A 109 -0.24 25.15 -12.17
N GLY A 110 -1.36 25.04 -11.43
CA GLY A 110 -2.57 24.29 -11.84
C GLY A 110 -3.40 23.87 -10.64
N ASP A 111 -4.66 23.49 -10.88
CA ASP A 111 -5.64 23.15 -9.84
C ASP A 111 -5.49 21.71 -9.33
N ASP A 112 -4.72 20.86 -10.02
CA ASP A 112 -4.49 19.44 -9.73
C ASP A 112 -3.19 19.19 -8.93
N GLN A 113 -2.71 20.18 -8.19
CA GLN A 113 -1.43 20.11 -7.47
C GLN A 113 -1.34 18.95 -6.49
N GLU A 114 -2.44 18.63 -5.77
CA GLU A 114 -2.46 17.54 -4.79
C GLU A 114 -2.24 16.16 -5.45
N GLU A 115 -2.86 15.92 -6.59
CA GLU A 115 -2.66 14.64 -7.30
C GLU A 115 -1.25 14.52 -7.85
N ARG A 116 -0.69 15.63 -8.36
CA ARG A 116 0.65 15.66 -8.94
C ARG A 116 1.75 15.50 -7.91
N TRP A 117 1.65 16.17 -6.75
CA TRP A 117 2.66 15.96 -5.73
C TRP A 117 2.63 14.54 -5.17
N LEU A 118 1.45 13.93 -5.00
CA LEU A 118 1.34 12.52 -4.61
C LEU A 118 1.99 11.59 -5.65
N ALA A 119 1.79 11.89 -6.94
CA ALA A 119 2.44 11.15 -8.02
C ALA A 119 3.96 11.27 -7.98
N LEU A 120 4.49 12.47 -7.71
CA LEU A 120 5.93 12.71 -7.59
C LEU A 120 6.54 12.01 -6.37
N VAL A 121 5.89 12.09 -5.21
CA VAL A 121 6.33 11.33 -4.01
C VAL A 121 6.36 9.84 -4.31
N LYS A 122 5.34 9.32 -4.97
CA LYS A 122 5.30 7.91 -5.36
C LYS A 122 6.42 7.56 -6.34
N ALA A 123 6.68 8.40 -7.33
CA ALA A 123 7.75 8.21 -8.30
C ALA A 123 9.14 8.22 -7.61
N PHE A 124 9.35 9.13 -6.66
CA PHE A 124 10.55 9.18 -5.83
C PHE A 124 10.75 7.87 -5.06
N LEU A 125 9.72 7.42 -4.31
CA LEU A 125 9.79 6.17 -3.55
C LEU A 125 9.99 4.94 -4.46
N GLU A 126 9.45 4.96 -5.67
CA GLU A 126 9.70 3.90 -6.66
C GLU A 126 11.14 3.91 -7.17
N GLN A 127 11.73 5.09 -7.34
CA GLN A 127 13.13 5.24 -7.73
C GLN A 127 14.05 4.66 -6.65
N GLU A 128 13.89 5.09 -5.39
CA GLU A 128 14.66 4.58 -4.25
C GLU A 128 14.49 3.06 -4.08
N GLY A 129 13.27 2.58 -4.25
CA GLY A 129 12.95 1.15 -4.14
C GLY A 129 13.63 0.26 -5.19
N ARG A 130 14.03 0.80 -6.33
CA ARG A 130 14.74 0.04 -7.37
C ARG A 130 16.13 -0.43 -6.93
N GLU A 131 16.76 0.30 -6.02
CA GLU A 131 18.07 -0.05 -5.46
C GLU A 131 17.94 -0.79 -4.13
N VAL A 132 17.11 -0.28 -3.23
CA VAL A 132 16.98 -0.77 -1.86
C VAL A 132 16.43 -2.19 -1.81
N LEU A 133 15.35 -2.47 -2.55
CA LEU A 133 14.66 -3.75 -2.44
C LEU A 133 15.47 -4.91 -3.00
N PRO A 134 16.12 -4.82 -4.19
CA PRO A 134 17.00 -5.86 -4.68
C PRO A 134 18.24 -6.05 -3.80
N ALA A 135 18.83 -4.95 -3.30
CA ALA A 135 19.99 -5.04 -2.41
C ALA A 135 19.69 -5.80 -1.11
N SER A 136 18.51 -5.56 -0.51
CA SER A 136 18.04 -6.33 0.64
C SER A 136 17.86 -7.80 0.30
N LEU A 137 17.21 -8.12 -0.81
CA LEU A 137 17.03 -9.51 -1.25
C LEU A 137 18.38 -10.23 -1.44
N CYS A 138 19.34 -9.56 -2.08
CA CYS A 138 20.70 -10.11 -2.26
C CYS A 138 21.39 -10.36 -0.92
N ARG A 139 21.33 -9.42 0.04
CA ARG A 139 21.92 -9.62 1.37
C ARG A 139 21.32 -10.81 2.10
N MET A 140 19.99 -10.90 2.09
CA MET A 140 19.26 -11.96 2.81
C MET A 140 19.43 -13.31 2.12
N HIS A 141 19.52 -13.36 0.81
CA HIS A 141 19.77 -14.60 0.07
C HIS A 141 21.10 -15.25 0.46
N ARG A 142 22.16 -14.47 0.66
CA ARG A 142 23.47 -15.00 1.10
C ARG A 142 23.40 -15.81 2.39
N LEU A 143 22.41 -15.55 3.25
CA LEU A 143 22.20 -16.28 4.50
C LEU A 143 21.56 -17.65 4.28
N VAL A 144 20.78 -17.82 3.22
CA VAL A 144 20.05 -19.05 2.91
C VAL A 144 20.65 -19.82 1.72
N GLU A 145 21.55 -19.22 0.97
CA GLU A 145 22.26 -19.85 -0.14
C GLU A 145 22.99 -21.15 0.27
N PRO A 146 23.69 -21.21 1.44
CA PRO A 146 24.32 -22.46 1.89
C PRO A 146 23.33 -23.60 2.15
N LEU A 147 22.04 -23.29 2.31
CA LEU A 147 20.95 -24.28 2.48
C LEU A 147 20.41 -24.78 1.12
N GLY A 148 21.02 -24.37 0.00
CA GLY A 148 20.61 -24.78 -1.35
C GLY A 148 19.39 -24.01 -1.88
N VAL A 149 19.04 -22.87 -1.28
CA VAL A 149 17.92 -22.04 -1.75
C VAL A 149 18.35 -21.27 -3.00
N PRO A 150 17.69 -21.46 -4.17
CA PRO A 150 18.03 -20.75 -5.38
C PRO A 150 17.65 -19.26 -5.28
N PHE A 151 18.38 -18.39 -5.98
CA PHE A 151 18.03 -16.96 -6.05
C PHE A 151 16.70 -16.77 -6.77
N PRO A 152 15.69 -16.15 -6.14
CA PRO A 152 14.36 -16.04 -6.74
C PRO A 152 14.27 -14.90 -7.75
N LYS A 153 13.30 -15.01 -8.66
CA LYS A 153 12.86 -13.87 -9.47
C LYS A 153 12.09 -12.88 -8.58
N MET A 154 12.53 -11.62 -8.55
CA MET A 154 11.86 -10.58 -7.78
C MET A 154 10.91 -9.77 -8.64
N THR A 155 9.73 -9.50 -8.09
CA THR A 155 8.78 -8.50 -8.61
C THR A 155 8.43 -7.52 -7.51
N THR A 156 8.17 -6.26 -7.86
CA THR A 156 7.75 -5.25 -6.89
C THR A 156 6.41 -4.65 -7.28
N ARG A 157 5.55 -4.37 -6.29
CA ARG A 157 4.24 -3.75 -6.51
C ARG A 157 3.78 -2.98 -5.27
N TRP A 158 2.93 -2.00 -5.45
CA TRP A 158 2.18 -1.42 -4.34
C TRP A 158 1.09 -2.40 -3.89
N ALA A 159 1.07 -2.73 -2.62
CA ALA A 159 0.09 -3.65 -2.05
C ALA A 159 -0.47 -3.09 -0.74
N VAL A 160 -1.77 -3.35 -0.50
CA VAL A 160 -2.46 -2.85 0.70
C VAL A 160 -2.41 -3.86 1.86
N ALA A 161 -2.43 -5.16 1.54
CA ALA A 161 -2.70 -6.20 2.52
C ALA A 161 -1.46 -6.97 3.00
N ARG A 162 -0.32 -6.88 2.28
CA ARG A 162 0.87 -7.68 2.61
C ARG A 162 2.16 -6.95 2.24
N TRP A 163 3.22 -7.25 2.96
CA TRP A 163 4.56 -6.74 2.71
C TRP A 163 5.31 -7.51 1.63
N GLY A 164 5.05 -8.79 1.54
CA GLY A 164 5.63 -9.67 0.52
C GLY A 164 4.78 -10.90 0.28
N SER A 165 5.17 -11.70 -0.68
CA SER A 165 4.63 -13.05 -0.93
C SER A 165 5.64 -13.87 -1.73
N CYS A 166 5.72 -15.16 -1.42
CA CYS A 166 6.52 -16.13 -2.16
C CYS A 166 5.60 -17.06 -2.97
N ALA A 167 5.89 -17.21 -4.26
CA ALA A 167 5.33 -18.24 -5.11
C ALA A 167 6.43 -19.31 -5.28
N HIS A 168 6.55 -20.18 -4.31
CA HIS A 168 7.65 -21.13 -4.17
C HIS A 168 7.84 -22.01 -5.44
N ARG A 169 6.74 -22.55 -5.97
CA ARG A 169 6.78 -23.37 -7.20
C ARG A 169 7.28 -22.63 -8.44
N GLU A 170 7.13 -21.31 -8.47
CA GLU A 170 7.57 -20.46 -9.57
C GLU A 170 8.95 -19.84 -9.33
N GLY A 171 9.56 -20.08 -8.17
CA GLY A 171 10.81 -19.44 -7.76
C GLY A 171 10.70 -17.91 -7.76
N ARG A 172 9.55 -17.35 -7.36
CA ARG A 172 9.26 -15.91 -7.48
C ARG A 172 8.83 -15.30 -6.15
N ILE A 173 9.44 -14.18 -5.81
CA ILE A 173 9.07 -13.33 -4.67
C ILE A 173 8.46 -12.02 -5.19
N SER A 174 7.38 -11.59 -4.57
CA SER A 174 6.78 -10.27 -4.79
C SER A 174 6.93 -9.43 -3.52
N ILE A 175 7.59 -8.29 -3.63
CA ILE A 175 7.88 -7.35 -2.53
C ILE A 175 7.01 -6.09 -2.66
N ASN A 176 6.47 -5.61 -1.54
CA ASN A 176 5.71 -4.37 -1.52
C ASN A 176 6.65 -3.17 -1.61
N LYS A 177 6.42 -2.29 -2.60
CA LYS A 177 7.19 -1.05 -2.77
C LYS A 177 7.15 -0.13 -1.54
N ALA A 178 6.08 -0.19 -0.73
CA ALA A 178 5.97 0.58 0.51
C ALA A 178 7.03 0.24 1.57
N LEU A 179 7.75 -0.88 1.42
CA LEU A 179 8.88 -1.23 2.30
C LEU A 179 10.04 -0.22 2.23
N VAL A 180 10.14 0.56 1.17
CA VAL A 180 11.15 1.63 1.09
C VAL A 180 10.92 2.72 2.15
N CYS A 181 9.72 2.81 2.73
CA CYS A 181 9.39 3.78 3.76
C CYS A 181 9.76 3.34 5.20
N VAL A 182 10.11 2.06 5.41
CA VAL A 182 10.41 1.53 6.75
C VAL A 182 11.91 1.30 6.93
N PRO A 183 12.40 1.12 8.19
CA PRO A 183 13.81 0.88 8.45
C PRO A 183 14.38 -0.30 7.64
N PRO A 184 15.67 -0.27 7.26
CA PRO A 184 16.32 -1.34 6.48
C PRO A 184 16.17 -2.71 7.11
N SER A 185 16.20 -2.81 8.44
CA SER A 185 15.98 -4.07 9.16
C SER A 185 14.61 -4.70 8.91
N CYS A 186 13.56 -3.87 8.72
CA CYS A 186 12.23 -4.36 8.36
C CYS A 186 12.21 -4.86 6.91
N VAL A 187 12.91 -4.19 5.99
CA VAL A 187 13.04 -4.64 4.59
C VAL A 187 13.75 -5.99 4.54
N ASP A 188 14.86 -6.11 5.27
CA ASP A 188 15.64 -7.35 5.37
C ASP A 188 14.82 -8.49 6.00
N SER A 189 14.05 -8.21 7.05
CA SER A 189 13.15 -9.18 7.68
C SER A 189 12.11 -9.74 6.70
N VAL A 190 11.47 -8.88 5.91
CA VAL A 190 10.50 -9.33 4.91
C VAL A 190 11.18 -10.13 3.80
N SER A 191 12.34 -9.69 3.32
CA SER A 191 13.12 -10.40 2.30
C SER A 191 13.52 -11.80 2.80
N TYR A 192 14.02 -11.90 4.04
CA TYR A 192 14.40 -13.17 4.66
C TYR A 192 13.21 -14.11 4.84
N THR A 193 12.08 -13.61 5.39
CA THR A 193 10.87 -14.41 5.64
C THR A 193 10.34 -15.11 4.38
N HIS A 194 10.53 -14.50 3.21
CA HIS A 194 10.05 -15.06 1.95
C HIS A 194 11.12 -15.90 1.21
N LEU A 195 12.38 -15.86 1.66
CA LEU A 195 13.47 -16.69 1.16
C LEU A 195 13.61 -17.98 1.97
N ALA A 196 13.37 -17.92 3.28
CA ALA A 196 13.53 -19.06 4.18
C ALA A 196 12.63 -20.23 3.77
N PRO A 197 13.15 -21.48 3.78
CA PRO A 197 12.43 -22.68 3.38
C PRO A 197 11.26 -22.99 4.33
#